data_4fc07fa78942898ab0402e858463f4bd
#
_entry.id   4fc07fa78942898ab0402e858463f4bd
#
_cell.length_a   1.000
_cell.length_b   1.000
_cell.length_c   1.000
_cell.angle_alpha   90.00
_cell.angle_beta   90.00
_cell.angle_gamma   90.00
#
_symmetry.space_group_name_H-M   'P 1'
#
loop_
_entity.id
_entity.type
_entity.pdbx_description
1 polymer ?
#
loop_
_entity_poly.entity_id
_entity_poly.type
_entity_poly.pdbx_seq_one_letter_code
_entity_poly.pdbx_strand_id
1 'polypeptide(L)'
;MKVTLSVIKADIGGYVGHSSSHPKILEAAKESLSDAKEKDIIIDYCVTRCGDDLELIMTHDRGTEDDEIHGLAWDTFVKCTELAKELKLYGAGQDLLSDAFSGNIRGMGPGFAEMEFEERKSEPVIIFMADKTSPGAWNLPLFKIFADPFNTIGLVIDPAMHKGFTFQVLDVYEDKRYTLSCPEDMYDLLALIGATGKYVIQSIYKKGSNDIVAVASTQKLGLMAGKYVGKDDPVLIVRSQSGFPAVGEILEPFSFPHLVEGWMRGSHNGPLMPVRFDEANPARFDGPPRVIAAGFQISNGRLIGPRDMFDDPSFDEARRKANEMANYMRSHGPFQPHRLSLSDMEYTTLPKVMDIIVKELKFEIPRELDLERAIKDRYKVLRDIRVVVPDGKSFDRVLKVLAKEGAMYFEQVAKDGASIGLGCGRTIASLISNLQPGRFSKLKIYPLSITPMMKVAGLSSNVLVEQMVAKYPDAAAFNLPSIPVSSKEEYEKEYQKSLK
;
A
#
# COMPACT_ATOMS: atom_id res chain seq x y z
N MET A 1 -17.62 -4.75 -19.31
CA MET A 1 -16.55 -3.83 -19.70
C MET A 1 -15.48 -3.82 -18.62
N LYS A 2 -14.26 -3.46 -18.99
CA LYS A 2 -13.19 -3.27 -18.00
C LYS A 2 -13.35 -1.90 -17.35
N VAL A 3 -13.39 -1.87 -16.02
CA VAL A 3 -13.62 -0.66 -15.22
C VAL A 3 -12.57 -0.58 -14.13
N THR A 4 -12.08 0.62 -13.86
CA THR A 4 -11.28 0.92 -12.68
C THR A 4 -12.12 1.77 -11.74
N LEU A 5 -12.20 1.35 -10.49
CA LEU A 5 -12.79 2.12 -9.39
C LEU A 5 -11.65 2.67 -8.55
N SER A 6 -11.53 3.99 -8.52
CA SER A 6 -10.52 4.73 -7.75
C SER A 6 -11.20 5.50 -6.62
N VAL A 7 -10.72 5.33 -5.40
CA VAL A 7 -11.11 6.13 -4.24
C VAL A 7 -9.87 6.82 -3.72
N ILE A 8 -9.83 8.14 -3.84
CA ILE A 8 -8.68 8.97 -3.46
C ILE A 8 -9.13 9.97 -2.41
N LYS A 9 -8.41 10.03 -1.30
CA LYS A 9 -8.76 10.87 -0.18
C LYS A 9 -7.63 11.79 0.26
N ALA A 10 -8.00 12.93 0.87
CA ALA A 10 -7.05 13.83 1.51
C ALA A 10 -7.70 14.64 2.63
N ASP A 11 -6.96 14.95 3.68
CA ASP A 11 -7.25 15.99 4.65
C ASP A 11 -6.93 17.36 4.02
N ILE A 12 -8.00 18.11 3.70
CA ILE A 12 -7.92 19.41 3.02
C ILE A 12 -8.01 20.56 4.02
N GLY A 13 -8.59 20.30 5.18
CA GLY A 13 -8.79 21.27 6.23
C GLY A 13 -10.11 21.09 6.94
N GLY A 14 -10.02 21.00 8.26
CA GLY A 14 -11.13 20.70 9.14
C GLY A 14 -12.04 21.91 9.44
N TYR A 15 -13.32 21.66 9.45
CA TYR A 15 -14.36 22.61 9.87
C TYR A 15 -14.79 22.29 11.30
N VAL A 16 -14.62 23.31 12.17
CA VAL A 16 -14.58 23.21 13.62
C VAL A 16 -13.48 22.23 14.09
N GLY A 17 -12.22 22.62 13.85
CA GLY A 17 -11.06 21.76 14.10
C GLY A 17 -11.04 20.53 13.18
N HIS A 18 -10.59 19.39 13.68
CA HIS A 18 -10.56 18.13 12.94
C HIS A 18 -11.85 17.32 13.00
N SER A 19 -13.02 17.96 12.81
CA SER A 19 -14.28 17.22 12.97
C SER A 19 -15.00 16.94 11.66
N SER A 20 -14.91 17.82 10.67
CA SER A 20 -15.71 17.69 9.45
C SER A 20 -15.10 18.46 8.29
N SER A 21 -15.33 18.05 7.06
CA SER A 21 -15.10 18.85 5.86
C SER A 21 -16.19 19.91 5.70
N HIS A 22 -15.81 21.11 5.28
CA HIS A 22 -16.76 22.21 5.05
C HIS A 22 -17.61 21.96 3.77
N PRO A 23 -18.94 22.25 3.77
CA PRO A 23 -19.80 21.99 2.59
C PRO A 23 -19.28 22.60 1.28
N LYS A 24 -18.71 23.81 1.30
CA LYS A 24 -18.13 24.44 0.11
C LYS A 24 -16.94 23.67 -0.47
N ILE A 25 -16.19 22.94 0.34
CA ILE A 25 -15.10 22.07 -0.13
C ILE A 25 -15.69 20.92 -0.95
N LEU A 26 -16.78 20.29 -0.46
CA LEU A 26 -17.47 19.24 -1.18
C LEU A 26 -18.07 19.73 -2.51
N GLU A 27 -18.62 20.95 -2.53
CA GLU A 27 -19.14 21.60 -3.75
C GLU A 27 -18.02 21.82 -4.77
N ALA A 28 -16.90 22.41 -4.35
CA ALA A 28 -15.75 22.67 -5.23
C ALA A 28 -15.15 21.38 -5.81
N ALA A 29 -15.11 20.31 -5.02
CA ALA A 29 -14.66 18.99 -5.49
C ALA A 29 -15.66 18.39 -6.51
N LYS A 30 -16.97 18.50 -6.25
CA LYS A 30 -18.02 18.06 -7.19
C LYS A 30 -17.94 18.79 -8.53
N GLU A 31 -17.72 20.10 -8.52
CA GLU A 31 -17.51 20.88 -9.74
C GLU A 31 -16.33 20.36 -10.55
N SER A 32 -15.16 20.13 -9.89
CA SER A 32 -13.97 19.63 -10.57
C SER A 32 -14.18 18.24 -11.20
N LEU A 33 -14.87 17.34 -10.49
CA LEU A 33 -15.15 16.01 -11.04
C LEU A 33 -16.27 16.03 -12.09
N SER A 34 -17.23 16.98 -12.01
CA SER A 34 -18.23 17.19 -13.06
C SER A 34 -17.58 17.63 -14.37
N ASP A 35 -16.65 18.58 -14.30
CA ASP A 35 -15.89 19.04 -15.46
C ASP A 35 -15.08 17.91 -16.09
N ALA A 36 -14.48 17.04 -15.25
CA ALA A 36 -13.72 15.88 -15.72
C ALA A 36 -14.61 14.84 -16.40
N LYS A 37 -15.82 14.62 -15.88
CA LYS A 37 -16.82 13.74 -16.51
C LYS A 37 -17.31 14.30 -17.85
N GLU A 38 -17.54 15.60 -17.95
CA GLU A 38 -17.92 16.26 -19.21
C GLU A 38 -16.82 16.17 -20.28
N LYS A 39 -15.56 16.04 -19.86
CA LYS A 39 -14.38 15.84 -20.74
C LYS A 39 -14.05 14.38 -21.01
N ASP A 40 -14.89 13.44 -20.60
CA ASP A 40 -14.67 11.99 -20.71
C ASP A 40 -13.35 11.49 -20.08
N ILE A 41 -12.83 12.21 -19.06
CA ILE A 41 -11.67 11.76 -18.27
C ILE A 41 -12.08 10.64 -17.32
N ILE A 42 -13.27 10.76 -16.74
CA ILE A 42 -13.90 9.77 -15.85
C ILE A 42 -15.28 9.40 -16.37
N ILE A 43 -15.74 8.18 -16.07
CA ILE A 43 -17.07 7.69 -16.45
C ILE A 43 -18.13 8.24 -15.50
N ASP A 44 -17.84 8.15 -14.18
CA ASP A 44 -18.76 8.64 -13.15
C ASP A 44 -18.00 8.96 -11.86
N TYR A 45 -18.66 9.67 -10.94
CA TYR A 45 -18.07 10.06 -9.67
C TYR A 45 -19.09 10.22 -8.54
N CYS A 46 -18.57 10.11 -7.32
CA CYS A 46 -19.26 10.53 -6.11
C CYS A 46 -18.25 11.23 -5.19
N VAL A 47 -18.64 12.37 -4.61
CA VAL A 47 -17.84 13.09 -3.61
C VAL A 47 -18.52 12.96 -2.27
N THR A 48 -17.79 12.48 -1.28
CA THR A 48 -18.26 12.34 0.10
C THR A 48 -17.15 12.70 1.09
N ARG A 49 -17.39 12.44 2.36
CA ARG A 49 -16.43 12.70 3.44
C ARG A 49 -16.59 11.69 4.57
N CYS A 50 -15.49 11.43 5.28
CA CYS A 50 -15.52 10.80 6.58
C CYS A 50 -14.67 11.64 7.54
N GLY A 51 -15.28 12.21 8.58
CA GLY A 51 -14.62 13.23 9.38
C GLY A 51 -14.26 14.48 8.59
N ASP A 52 -13.02 14.93 8.68
CA ASP A 52 -12.45 16.04 7.92
C ASP A 52 -11.76 15.62 6.59
N ASP A 53 -11.69 14.33 6.30
CA ASP A 53 -11.20 13.83 5.02
C ASP A 53 -12.21 14.03 3.88
N LEU A 54 -11.72 14.57 2.77
CA LEU A 54 -12.44 14.64 1.50
C LEU A 54 -12.19 13.37 0.70
N GLU A 55 -13.26 12.74 0.22
CA GLU A 55 -13.22 11.47 -0.50
C GLU A 55 -13.70 11.66 -1.95
N LEU A 56 -12.84 11.33 -2.92
CA LEU A 56 -13.15 11.34 -4.35
C LEU A 56 -13.32 9.89 -4.83
N ILE A 57 -14.53 9.48 -5.13
CA ILE A 57 -14.87 8.17 -5.67
C ILE A 57 -15.09 8.33 -7.17
N MET A 58 -14.31 7.66 -8.00
CA MET A 58 -14.33 7.81 -9.46
C MET A 58 -14.31 6.44 -10.15
N THR A 59 -15.01 6.33 -11.26
CA THR A 59 -14.89 5.21 -12.18
C THR A 59 -14.33 5.68 -13.51
N HIS A 60 -13.47 4.87 -14.12
CA HIS A 60 -12.82 5.15 -15.42
C HIS A 60 -12.33 3.84 -16.08
N ASP A 61 -11.78 3.91 -17.27
CA ASP A 61 -11.27 2.77 -18.06
C ASP A 61 -9.74 2.81 -18.28
N ARG A 62 -9.03 3.66 -17.54
CA ARG A 62 -7.60 3.96 -17.75
C ARG A 62 -6.65 3.02 -17.00
N GLY A 63 -7.16 2.11 -16.17
CA GLY A 63 -6.35 1.24 -15.31
C GLY A 63 -5.95 1.89 -13.99
N THR A 64 -5.34 1.10 -13.11
CA THR A 64 -4.86 1.59 -11.81
C THR A 64 -3.62 2.46 -11.98
N GLU A 65 -3.46 3.43 -11.06
CA GLU A 65 -2.31 4.35 -11.00
C GLU A 65 -2.11 5.17 -12.28
N ASP A 66 -3.21 5.56 -12.92
CA ASP A 66 -3.18 6.41 -14.10
C ASP A 66 -2.80 7.85 -13.72
N ASP A 67 -1.82 8.41 -14.42
CA ASP A 67 -1.27 9.74 -14.11
C ASP A 67 -2.31 10.86 -14.29
N GLU A 68 -3.28 10.72 -15.22
CA GLU A 68 -4.32 11.72 -15.45
C GLU A 68 -5.37 11.70 -14.36
N ILE A 69 -5.75 10.51 -13.86
CA ILE A 69 -6.68 10.35 -12.72
C ILE A 69 -6.03 10.86 -11.44
N HIS A 70 -4.78 10.49 -11.17
CA HIS A 70 -4.04 10.97 -10.01
C HIS A 70 -3.79 12.49 -10.09
N GLY A 71 -3.52 13.01 -11.30
CA GLY A 71 -3.41 14.44 -11.56
C GLY A 71 -4.71 15.19 -11.29
N LEU A 72 -5.83 14.68 -11.79
CA LEU A 72 -7.17 15.23 -11.52
C LEU A 72 -7.48 15.30 -10.02
N ALA A 73 -7.19 14.23 -9.29
CA ALA A 73 -7.38 14.22 -7.83
C ALA A 73 -6.49 15.26 -7.14
N TRP A 74 -5.23 15.33 -7.53
CA TRP A 74 -4.27 16.32 -6.99
C TRP A 74 -4.73 17.76 -7.24
N ASP A 75 -5.10 18.10 -8.47
CA ASP A 75 -5.56 19.45 -8.84
C ASP A 75 -6.85 19.82 -8.12
N THR A 76 -7.75 18.85 -7.93
CA THR A 76 -8.96 19.03 -7.12
C THR A 76 -8.62 19.35 -5.67
N PHE A 77 -7.66 18.60 -5.07
CA PHE A 77 -7.22 18.87 -3.69
C PHE A 77 -6.52 20.22 -3.57
N VAL A 78 -5.73 20.65 -4.55
CA VAL A 78 -5.09 21.98 -4.57
C VAL A 78 -6.17 23.07 -4.58
N LYS A 79 -7.14 23.00 -5.50
CA LYS A 79 -8.28 23.92 -5.57
C LYS A 79 -9.04 24.00 -4.24
N CYS A 80 -9.32 22.84 -3.65
CA CYS A 80 -10.00 22.74 -2.35
C CYS A 80 -9.15 23.33 -1.20
N THR A 81 -7.83 23.16 -1.24
CA THR A 81 -6.91 23.75 -0.26
C THR A 81 -6.90 25.27 -0.30
N GLU A 82 -6.91 25.87 -1.50
CA GLU A 82 -6.99 27.32 -1.66
C GLU A 82 -8.28 27.87 -1.04
N LEU A 83 -9.41 27.22 -1.32
CA LEU A 83 -10.69 27.57 -0.72
C LEU A 83 -10.67 27.36 0.81
N ALA A 84 -10.05 26.30 1.31
CA ALA A 84 -9.92 26.04 2.75
C ALA A 84 -9.12 27.15 3.45
N LYS A 85 -8.06 27.67 2.81
CA LYS A 85 -7.27 28.81 3.31
C LYS A 85 -8.09 30.10 3.34
N GLU A 86 -8.87 30.39 2.28
CA GLU A 86 -9.78 31.54 2.24
C GLU A 86 -10.82 31.48 3.38
N LEU A 87 -11.34 30.30 3.64
CA LEU A 87 -12.31 30.04 4.72
C LEU A 87 -11.65 29.95 6.11
N LYS A 88 -10.31 30.03 6.19
CA LYS A 88 -9.51 29.90 7.41
C LYS A 88 -9.81 28.59 8.18
N LEU A 89 -9.96 27.49 7.45
CA LEU A 89 -10.18 26.18 8.04
C LEU A 89 -8.90 25.70 8.74
N TYR A 90 -9.07 24.89 9.78
CA TYR A 90 -7.95 24.35 10.55
C TYR A 90 -7.17 23.33 9.73
N GLY A 91 -5.83 23.41 9.71
CA GLY A 91 -4.98 22.47 8.99
C GLY A 91 -5.14 22.50 7.46
N ALA A 92 -5.54 23.66 6.89
CA ALA A 92 -5.80 23.80 5.46
C ALA A 92 -4.61 23.31 4.61
N GLY A 93 -4.84 22.27 3.78
CA GLY A 93 -3.82 21.66 2.93
C GLY A 93 -2.81 20.79 3.67
N GLN A 94 -3.17 20.23 4.80
CA GLN A 94 -2.30 19.40 5.63
C GLN A 94 -1.69 18.24 4.83
N ASP A 95 -2.49 17.48 4.10
CA ASP A 95 -2.04 16.37 3.28
C ASP A 95 -1.25 16.79 2.03
N LEU A 96 -1.34 18.06 1.62
CA LEU A 96 -0.54 18.62 0.53
C LEU A 96 0.77 19.27 1.03
N LEU A 97 1.07 19.18 2.33
CA LEU A 97 2.24 19.80 2.97
C LEU A 97 2.32 21.33 2.77
N SER A 98 1.18 21.99 2.56
CA SER A 98 1.12 23.40 2.19
C SER A 98 0.97 24.35 3.37
N ASP A 99 0.72 23.85 4.57
CA ASP A 99 0.52 24.66 5.77
C ASP A 99 0.96 23.97 7.07
N ALA A 100 0.74 24.64 8.21
CA ALA A 100 1.14 24.21 9.53
C ALA A 100 0.64 22.78 9.87
N PHE A 101 1.57 22.00 10.27
CA PHE A 101 1.47 20.59 10.50
C PHE A 101 0.96 20.23 11.90
N SER A 102 -0.07 19.41 11.98
CA SER A 102 -0.54 18.81 13.24
C SER A 102 -0.92 17.34 13.05
N GLY A 103 0.04 16.46 12.81
CA GLY A 103 -0.31 15.07 12.61
C GLY A 103 0.88 14.13 12.48
N ASN A 104 0.63 12.91 12.08
CA ASN A 104 1.65 11.93 11.84
C ASN A 104 2.26 12.07 10.44
N ILE A 105 3.54 12.44 10.35
CA ILE A 105 4.27 12.54 9.07
C ILE A 105 4.10 11.26 8.22
N ARG A 106 4.03 10.12 8.84
CA ARG A 106 3.89 8.84 8.14
C ARG A 106 2.54 8.69 7.45
N GLY A 107 1.44 9.11 8.08
CA GLY A 107 0.09 9.05 7.55
C GLY A 107 -0.26 10.16 6.54
N MET A 108 0.55 11.21 6.44
CA MET A 108 0.27 12.38 5.60
C MET A 108 0.40 12.09 4.10
N GLY A 109 -0.37 12.85 3.34
CA GLY A 109 -0.44 12.81 1.89
C GLY A 109 -1.73 12.16 1.38
N PRO A 110 -2.21 12.56 0.19
CA PRO A 110 -3.37 11.92 -0.40
C PRO A 110 -3.15 10.42 -0.54
N GLY A 111 -4.09 9.63 -0.01
CA GLY A 111 -4.08 8.17 -0.11
C GLY A 111 -5.05 7.69 -1.18
N PHE A 112 -4.81 6.50 -1.72
CA PHE A 112 -5.71 5.92 -2.70
C PHE A 112 -5.92 4.41 -2.50
N ALA A 113 -7.11 3.95 -2.86
CA ALA A 113 -7.45 2.56 -3.10
C ALA A 113 -8.00 2.45 -4.51
N GLU A 114 -7.45 1.54 -5.30
CA GLU A 114 -7.87 1.36 -6.69
C GLU A 114 -8.03 -0.11 -7.04
N MET A 115 -9.06 -0.40 -7.81
CA MET A 115 -9.41 -1.74 -8.22
C MET A 115 -9.82 -1.76 -9.69
N GLU A 116 -9.06 -2.47 -10.52
CA GLU A 116 -9.41 -2.72 -11.92
C GLU A 116 -10.02 -4.11 -12.07
N PHE A 117 -11.17 -4.22 -12.72
CA PHE A 117 -11.87 -5.49 -12.92
C PHE A 117 -12.75 -5.49 -14.18
N GLU A 118 -13.06 -6.68 -14.67
CA GLU A 118 -14.14 -6.86 -15.63
C GLU A 118 -15.48 -6.79 -14.88
N GLU A 119 -16.35 -5.88 -15.32
CA GLU A 119 -17.69 -5.72 -14.78
C GLU A 119 -18.51 -6.99 -14.98
N ARG A 120 -19.03 -7.56 -13.89
CA ARG A 120 -19.90 -8.72 -13.91
C ARG A 120 -21.33 -8.32 -14.33
N LYS A 121 -22.17 -9.29 -14.61
CA LYS A 121 -23.60 -9.09 -14.90
C LYS A 121 -24.33 -8.33 -13.77
N SER A 122 -23.86 -8.48 -12.54
CA SER A 122 -24.25 -7.71 -11.37
C SER A 122 -22.98 -7.40 -10.56
N GLU A 123 -22.68 -6.13 -10.35
CA GLU A 123 -21.43 -5.67 -9.71
C GLU A 123 -21.71 -4.77 -8.51
N PRO A 124 -22.18 -5.33 -7.38
CA PRO A 124 -22.33 -4.58 -6.15
C PRO A 124 -20.97 -4.42 -5.45
N VAL A 125 -20.69 -3.20 -4.99
CA VAL A 125 -19.45 -2.82 -4.32
C VAL A 125 -19.79 -2.04 -3.06
N ILE A 126 -19.03 -2.27 -1.98
CA ILE A 126 -19.11 -1.49 -0.74
C ILE A 126 -17.76 -0.80 -0.54
N ILE A 127 -17.81 0.51 -0.29
CA ILE A 127 -16.65 1.33 0.01
C ILE A 127 -16.73 1.75 1.47
N PHE A 128 -15.77 1.32 2.28
CA PHE A 128 -15.64 1.72 3.67
C PHE A 128 -14.62 2.85 3.75
N MET A 129 -14.96 3.89 4.49
CA MET A 129 -14.11 5.05 4.74
C MET A 129 -14.02 5.27 6.23
N ALA A 130 -12.81 5.34 6.76
CA ALA A 130 -12.54 5.48 8.18
C ALA A 130 -11.98 6.87 8.51
N ASP A 131 -12.17 7.29 9.75
CA ASP A 131 -11.61 8.51 10.31
C ASP A 131 -10.99 8.23 11.69
N LYS A 132 -9.82 8.81 11.93
CA LYS A 132 -9.02 8.72 13.17
C LYS A 132 -8.46 7.32 13.46
N THR A 133 -8.06 6.59 12.44
CA THR A 133 -7.46 5.25 12.60
C THR A 133 -6.28 4.98 11.68
N SER A 134 -5.55 3.90 11.95
CA SER A 134 -4.35 3.47 11.22
C SER A 134 -4.69 2.53 10.05
N PRO A 135 -3.76 2.30 9.10
CA PRO A 135 -3.96 1.40 7.97
C PRO A 135 -4.36 -0.03 8.35
N GLY A 136 -3.95 -0.51 9.53
CA GLY A 136 -4.27 -1.84 10.02
C GLY A 136 -5.71 -2.03 10.53
N ALA A 137 -6.55 -0.98 10.50
CA ALA A 137 -7.94 -1.06 10.94
C ALA A 137 -8.76 -2.09 10.15
N TRP A 138 -8.41 -2.36 8.90
CA TRP A 138 -9.10 -3.32 8.06
C TRP A 138 -8.64 -4.78 8.22
N ASN A 139 -7.58 -5.05 8.99
CA ASN A 139 -7.04 -6.41 9.13
C ASN A 139 -8.09 -7.38 9.67
N LEU A 140 -8.73 -7.04 10.78
CA LEU A 140 -9.73 -7.93 11.39
C LEU A 140 -10.99 -8.09 10.52
N PRO A 141 -11.62 -7.02 10.02
CA PRO A 141 -12.74 -7.14 9.09
C PRO A 141 -12.41 -7.99 7.87
N LEU A 142 -11.29 -7.73 7.19
CA LEU A 142 -10.90 -8.47 6.00
C LEU A 142 -10.60 -9.95 6.29
N PHE A 143 -9.96 -10.25 7.42
CA PHE A 143 -9.80 -11.63 7.86
C PHE A 143 -11.14 -12.32 8.05
N LYS A 144 -12.06 -11.69 8.77
CA LYS A 144 -13.40 -12.26 9.02
C LYS A 144 -14.18 -12.49 7.72
N ILE A 145 -14.16 -11.52 6.81
CA ILE A 145 -14.91 -11.60 5.56
C ILE A 145 -14.36 -12.70 4.63
N PHE A 146 -13.03 -12.86 4.52
CA PHE A 146 -12.42 -13.66 3.47
C PHE A 146 -11.69 -14.93 3.95
N ALA A 147 -11.53 -15.12 5.26
CA ALA A 147 -10.83 -16.26 5.82
C ALA A 147 -11.57 -16.98 6.97
N ASP A 148 -12.55 -16.32 7.60
CA ASP A 148 -13.28 -16.89 8.73
C ASP A 148 -14.61 -17.52 8.29
N PRO A 149 -14.73 -18.86 8.26
CA PRO A 149 -15.96 -19.53 7.86
C PRO A 149 -17.11 -19.35 8.86
N PHE A 150 -16.85 -18.91 10.08
CA PHE A 150 -17.90 -18.58 11.06
C PHE A 150 -18.53 -17.21 10.79
N ASN A 151 -17.83 -16.33 10.12
CA ASN A 151 -18.40 -15.08 9.63
C ASN A 151 -19.00 -15.23 8.24
N THR A 152 -18.28 -15.90 7.34
CA THR A 152 -18.62 -16.02 5.92
C THR A 152 -18.92 -17.49 5.60
N ILE A 153 -20.17 -17.88 5.79
CA ILE A 153 -20.58 -19.26 5.54
C ILE A 153 -20.38 -19.68 4.09
N GLY A 154 -20.40 -18.73 3.16
CA GLY A 154 -20.11 -18.96 1.75
C GLY A 154 -18.77 -19.63 1.49
N LEU A 155 -17.76 -19.45 2.36
CA LEU A 155 -16.46 -20.15 2.28
C LEU A 155 -16.61 -21.67 2.39
N VAL A 156 -17.68 -22.15 3.00
CA VAL A 156 -17.96 -23.59 3.20
C VAL A 156 -18.96 -24.11 2.17
N ILE A 157 -20.05 -23.36 1.93
CA ILE A 157 -21.20 -23.88 1.19
C ILE A 157 -21.27 -23.43 -0.28
N ASP A 158 -20.54 -22.37 -0.66
CA ASP A 158 -20.54 -21.88 -2.05
C ASP A 158 -19.38 -22.51 -2.83
N PRO A 159 -19.65 -23.34 -3.87
CA PRO A 159 -18.62 -23.93 -4.71
C PRO A 159 -17.70 -22.88 -5.38
N ALA A 160 -18.18 -21.66 -5.56
CA ALA A 160 -17.39 -20.58 -6.14
C ALA A 160 -16.38 -19.96 -5.16
N MET A 161 -16.60 -20.11 -3.84
CA MET A 161 -15.73 -19.52 -2.78
C MET A 161 -14.93 -20.55 -1.99
N HIS A 162 -15.30 -21.84 -2.00
CA HIS A 162 -14.67 -22.85 -1.14
C HIS A 162 -13.15 -23.04 -1.38
N LYS A 163 -12.62 -22.61 -2.53
CA LYS A 163 -11.17 -22.59 -2.78
C LYS A 163 -10.44 -21.55 -1.94
N GLY A 164 -11.18 -20.61 -1.38
CA GLY A 164 -10.65 -19.54 -0.56
C GLY A 164 -10.10 -18.34 -1.35
N PHE A 165 -9.30 -17.54 -0.66
CA PHE A 165 -8.79 -16.27 -1.15
C PHE A 165 -7.30 -16.14 -0.89
N THR A 166 -6.62 -15.33 -1.71
CA THR A 166 -5.20 -15.00 -1.57
C THR A 166 -5.06 -13.56 -1.09
N PHE A 167 -4.34 -13.38 -0.01
CA PHE A 167 -4.11 -12.10 0.65
C PHE A 167 -2.73 -11.57 0.29
N GLN A 168 -2.66 -10.30 -0.09
CA GLN A 168 -1.41 -9.56 -0.13
C GLN A 168 -1.30 -8.70 1.14
N VAL A 169 -0.30 -9.00 1.95
CA VAL A 169 -0.01 -8.31 3.21
C VAL A 169 1.22 -7.44 3.02
N LEU A 170 1.10 -6.16 3.33
CA LEU A 170 2.16 -5.17 3.22
C LEU A 170 2.84 -4.96 4.57
N ASP A 171 4.17 -5.06 4.62
CA ASP A 171 4.99 -4.52 5.69
C ASP A 171 5.16 -3.02 5.44
N VAL A 172 4.51 -2.16 6.24
CA VAL A 172 4.52 -0.71 6.04
C VAL A 172 5.85 -0.04 6.41
N TYR A 173 6.76 -0.74 7.07
CA TYR A 173 8.10 -0.22 7.39
C TYR A 173 9.13 -0.57 6.34
N GLU A 174 9.06 -1.80 5.81
CA GLU A 174 10.04 -2.30 4.86
C GLU A 174 9.56 -2.24 3.41
N ASP A 175 8.29 -1.86 3.18
CA ASP A 175 7.64 -1.88 1.86
C ASP A 175 7.80 -3.23 1.16
N LYS A 176 7.60 -4.30 1.94
CA LYS A 176 7.59 -5.68 1.45
C LYS A 176 6.16 -6.22 1.43
N ARG A 177 5.85 -7.00 0.42
CA ARG A 177 4.56 -7.68 0.28
C ARG A 177 4.75 -9.17 0.48
N TYR A 178 3.82 -9.75 1.23
CA TYR A 178 3.75 -11.18 1.48
C TYR A 178 2.43 -11.69 0.92
N THR A 179 2.49 -12.82 0.23
CA THR A 179 1.30 -13.46 -0.35
C THR A 179 0.97 -14.70 0.46
N LEU A 180 -0.26 -14.76 0.99
CA LEU A 180 -0.77 -15.86 1.80
C LEU A 180 -2.10 -16.32 1.24
N SER A 181 -2.31 -17.62 1.17
CA SER A 181 -3.54 -18.24 0.65
C SER A 181 -4.31 -18.91 1.76
N CYS A 182 -5.53 -18.44 2.03
CA CYS A 182 -6.42 -19.08 2.97
C CYS A 182 -7.35 -20.09 2.26
N PRO A 183 -7.62 -21.26 2.89
CA PRO A 183 -7.37 -21.55 4.31
C PRO A 183 -5.96 -22.07 4.66
N GLU A 184 -5.08 -22.36 3.70
CA GLU A 184 -3.80 -23.05 3.95
C GLU A 184 -2.88 -22.26 4.88
N ASP A 185 -2.71 -20.96 4.64
CA ASP A 185 -1.78 -20.07 5.38
C ASP A 185 -2.52 -19.24 6.46
N MET A 186 -3.68 -19.71 6.93
CA MET A 186 -4.53 -18.93 7.83
C MET A 186 -3.81 -18.53 9.14
N TYR A 187 -3.02 -19.44 9.72
CA TYR A 187 -2.30 -19.16 10.98
C TYR A 187 -1.18 -18.13 10.77
N ASP A 188 -0.49 -18.20 9.65
CA ASP A 188 0.57 -17.25 9.29
C ASP A 188 -0.03 -15.87 9.02
N LEU A 189 -1.17 -15.82 8.32
CA LEU A 189 -1.93 -14.59 8.13
C LEU A 189 -2.28 -13.95 9.47
N LEU A 190 -2.88 -14.72 10.39
CA LEU A 190 -3.27 -14.22 11.73
C LEU A 190 -2.07 -13.69 12.52
N ALA A 191 -0.94 -14.38 12.48
CA ALA A 191 0.28 -13.96 13.17
C ALA A 191 0.82 -12.63 12.63
N LEU A 192 0.79 -12.43 11.29
CA LEU A 192 1.22 -11.17 10.69
C LEU A 192 0.25 -10.03 10.99
N ILE A 193 -1.03 -10.19 10.66
CA ILE A 193 -2.03 -9.12 10.77
C ILE A 193 -2.38 -8.74 12.21
N GLY A 194 -2.03 -9.58 13.18
CA GLY A 194 -2.10 -9.24 14.61
C GLY A 194 -1.19 -8.08 15.00
N ALA A 195 -0.10 -7.85 14.25
CA ALA A 195 0.75 -6.67 14.41
C ALA A 195 0.28 -5.53 13.46
N THR A 196 -0.89 -4.98 13.71
CA THR A 196 -1.62 -4.03 12.87
C THR A 196 -0.86 -2.75 12.50
N GLY A 197 0.12 -2.33 13.30
CA GLY A 197 0.96 -1.17 12.98
C GLY A 197 2.12 -1.49 12.04
N LYS A 198 2.35 -2.77 11.73
CA LYS A 198 3.42 -3.19 10.84
C LYS A 198 2.90 -3.89 9.58
N TYR A 199 1.95 -4.81 9.74
CA TYR A 199 1.44 -5.63 8.66
C TYR A 199 -0.01 -5.27 8.38
N VAL A 200 -0.29 -4.86 7.16
CA VAL A 200 -1.63 -4.47 6.72
C VAL A 200 -2.03 -5.26 5.48
N ILE A 201 -3.27 -5.70 5.44
CA ILE A 201 -3.82 -6.34 4.24
C ILE A 201 -4.02 -5.25 3.20
N GLN A 202 -3.32 -5.37 2.07
CA GLN A 202 -3.37 -4.42 0.97
C GLN A 202 -4.46 -4.78 -0.03
N SER A 203 -4.50 -6.05 -0.44
CA SER A 203 -5.46 -6.53 -1.43
C SER A 203 -5.76 -8.01 -1.24
N ILE A 204 -6.92 -8.43 -1.73
CA ILE A 204 -7.37 -9.81 -1.68
C ILE A 204 -7.86 -10.23 -3.06
N TYR A 205 -7.46 -11.41 -3.47
CA TYR A 205 -7.79 -12.01 -4.76
C TYR A 205 -8.52 -13.33 -4.56
N LYS A 206 -9.40 -13.65 -5.47
CA LYS A 206 -10.03 -14.97 -5.51
C LYS A 206 -9.00 -16.03 -5.90
N LYS A 207 -8.85 -17.06 -5.08
CA LYS A 207 -7.88 -18.11 -5.33
C LYS A 207 -8.21 -18.90 -6.59
N GLY A 208 -7.20 -19.08 -7.45
CA GLY A 208 -7.33 -19.76 -8.75
C GLY A 208 -7.86 -18.91 -9.89
N SER A 209 -8.18 -17.64 -9.63
CA SER A 209 -8.34 -16.59 -10.65
C SER A 209 -7.59 -15.36 -10.14
N ASN A 210 -7.30 -14.42 -11.03
CA ASN A 210 -6.71 -13.14 -10.63
C ASN A 210 -7.77 -12.07 -10.33
N ASP A 211 -9.01 -12.49 -10.06
CA ASP A 211 -10.10 -11.56 -9.74
C ASP A 211 -9.82 -10.90 -8.40
N ILE A 212 -9.61 -9.60 -8.43
CA ILE A 212 -9.47 -8.80 -7.23
C ILE A 212 -10.84 -8.61 -6.57
N VAL A 213 -10.89 -8.80 -5.25
CA VAL A 213 -12.15 -8.74 -4.50
C VAL A 213 -12.16 -7.67 -3.43
N ALA A 214 -10.99 -7.30 -2.90
CA ALA A 214 -10.86 -6.20 -1.95
C ALA A 214 -9.52 -5.48 -2.12
N VAL A 215 -9.53 -4.16 -1.90
CA VAL A 215 -8.32 -3.32 -1.87
C VAL A 215 -8.45 -2.28 -0.77
N ALA A 216 -7.41 -2.15 0.05
CA ALA A 216 -7.29 -1.12 1.06
C ALA A 216 -6.27 -0.04 0.64
N SER A 217 -6.52 1.21 1.03
CA SER A 217 -5.58 2.29 0.78
C SER A 217 -4.33 2.15 1.66
N THR A 218 -3.24 1.73 1.05
CA THR A 218 -1.95 1.52 1.71
C THR A 218 -0.85 2.38 1.10
N GLN A 219 -1.15 3.11 0.04
CA GLN A 219 -0.20 3.92 -0.71
C GLN A 219 -0.68 5.36 -0.83
N LYS A 220 0.29 6.25 -1.03
CA LYS A 220 0.05 7.66 -1.35
C LYS A 220 0.20 7.90 -2.83
N LEU A 221 -0.43 8.97 -3.34
CA LEU A 221 -0.25 9.40 -4.72
C LEU A 221 1.24 9.54 -5.06
N GLY A 222 1.64 9.10 -6.24
CA GLY A 222 3.02 9.13 -6.71
C GLY A 222 3.65 10.52 -6.81
N LEU A 223 2.83 11.58 -6.79
CA LEU A 223 3.24 12.99 -6.73
C LEU A 223 3.83 13.38 -5.36
N MET A 224 3.61 12.58 -4.33
CA MET A 224 4.14 12.82 -2.98
C MET A 224 5.51 12.16 -2.81
N ALA A 225 6.52 12.95 -2.48
CA ALA A 225 7.84 12.43 -2.14
C ALA A 225 7.82 11.74 -0.76
N GLY A 226 8.38 10.53 -0.67
CA GLY A 226 8.58 9.84 0.61
C GLY A 226 8.55 8.32 0.50
N LYS A 227 9.23 7.66 1.43
CA LYS A 227 9.35 6.19 1.47
C LYS A 227 8.23 5.50 2.24
N TYR A 228 7.34 6.27 2.86
CA TYR A 228 6.35 5.68 3.72
C TYR A 228 5.20 5.11 2.89
N VAL A 229 4.96 3.84 3.10
CA VAL A 229 3.85 3.08 2.54
C VAL A 229 2.85 2.88 3.67
N GLY A 230 1.64 3.35 3.49
CA GLY A 230 0.59 3.34 4.52
C GLY A 230 -0.02 4.72 4.69
N LYS A 231 -1.32 4.76 4.72
CA LYS A 231 -2.12 5.98 4.89
C LYS A 231 -3.01 5.81 6.11
N ASP A 232 -3.02 6.81 7.02
CA ASP A 232 -4.02 6.90 8.07
C ASP A 232 -5.41 7.14 7.48
N ASP A 233 -6.42 6.91 8.29
CA ASP A 233 -7.83 7.01 7.88
C ASP A 233 -8.09 6.24 6.58
N PRO A 234 -7.88 4.92 6.58
CA PRO A 234 -7.81 4.15 5.35
C PRO A 234 -9.18 3.92 4.72
N VAL A 235 -9.20 3.86 3.39
CA VAL A 235 -10.34 3.41 2.58
C VAL A 235 -10.22 1.93 2.28
N LEU A 236 -11.35 1.24 2.17
CA LEU A 236 -11.43 -0.15 1.76
C LEU A 236 -12.54 -0.31 0.71
N ILE A 237 -12.21 -0.87 -0.44
CA ILE A 237 -13.15 -1.26 -1.49
C ILE A 237 -13.37 -2.77 -1.41
N VAL A 238 -14.62 -3.23 -1.39
CA VAL A 238 -14.98 -4.65 -1.35
C VAL A 238 -16.05 -4.95 -2.39
N ARG A 239 -15.79 -5.89 -3.29
CA ARG A 239 -16.77 -6.43 -4.24
C ARG A 239 -17.56 -7.55 -3.56
N SER A 240 -18.87 -7.65 -3.84
CA SER A 240 -19.75 -8.59 -3.18
C SER A 240 -20.58 -9.45 -4.14
N GLN A 241 -21.20 -10.49 -3.62
CA GLN A 241 -22.12 -11.39 -4.33
C GLN A 241 -21.51 -12.18 -5.50
N SER A 242 -22.26 -13.10 -6.05
CA SER A 242 -21.91 -13.84 -7.28
C SER A 242 -20.52 -14.50 -7.24
N GLY A 243 -20.25 -15.28 -6.20
CA GLY A 243 -18.98 -15.97 -5.98
C GLY A 243 -17.96 -15.15 -5.17
N PHE A 244 -18.41 -14.07 -4.56
CA PHE A 244 -17.76 -13.30 -3.51
C PHE A 244 -18.65 -13.27 -2.27
N PRO A 245 -18.15 -12.87 -1.09
CA PRO A 245 -18.94 -12.78 0.12
C PRO A 245 -20.22 -11.96 -0.08
N ALA A 246 -21.29 -12.38 0.56
CA ALA A 246 -22.56 -11.65 0.54
C ALA A 246 -22.44 -10.32 1.28
N VAL A 247 -23.27 -9.34 0.93
CA VAL A 247 -23.30 -8.03 1.59
C VAL A 247 -23.41 -8.16 3.11
N GLY A 248 -24.29 -9.05 3.61
CA GLY A 248 -24.43 -9.30 5.05
C GLY A 248 -23.15 -9.85 5.68
N GLU A 249 -22.43 -10.76 5.00
CA GLU A 249 -21.16 -11.31 5.47
C GLU A 249 -20.05 -10.25 5.51
N ILE A 250 -20.08 -9.28 4.57
CA ILE A 250 -19.14 -8.16 4.53
C ILE A 250 -19.41 -7.16 5.67
N LEU A 251 -20.66 -6.94 6.02
CA LEU A 251 -21.04 -5.98 7.05
C LEU A 251 -20.99 -6.57 8.48
N GLU A 252 -21.09 -7.89 8.62
CA GLU A 252 -21.14 -8.58 9.92
C GLU A 252 -19.98 -8.22 10.87
N PRO A 253 -18.71 -8.11 10.42
CA PRO A 253 -17.59 -7.71 11.29
C PRO A 253 -17.79 -6.37 11.99
N PHE A 254 -18.66 -5.51 11.49
CA PHE A 254 -18.95 -4.19 12.05
C PHE A 254 -20.15 -4.19 13.02
N SER A 255 -20.86 -5.30 13.15
CA SER A 255 -21.97 -5.46 14.11
C SER A 255 -21.49 -5.42 15.57
N PHE A 256 -20.18 -5.63 15.78
CA PHE A 256 -19.53 -5.50 17.08
C PHE A 256 -18.25 -4.65 16.93
N PRO A 257 -18.10 -3.55 17.70
CA PRO A 257 -16.94 -2.68 17.58
C PRO A 257 -15.66 -3.39 18.05
N HIS A 258 -14.64 -3.39 17.20
CA HIS A 258 -13.31 -3.87 17.55
C HIS A 258 -12.34 -2.71 17.78
N LEU A 259 -11.30 -2.97 18.57
CA LEU A 259 -10.29 -1.95 18.88
C LEU A 259 -9.40 -1.75 17.67
N VAL A 260 -9.21 -0.49 17.29
CA VAL A 260 -8.28 -0.07 16.25
C VAL A 260 -7.25 0.89 16.83
N GLU A 261 -6.11 0.96 16.18
CA GLU A 261 -5.04 1.86 16.55
C GLU A 261 -5.19 3.19 15.81
N GLY A 262 -5.18 4.30 16.57
CA GLY A 262 -5.03 5.63 16.02
C GLY A 262 -3.55 6.03 15.98
N TRP A 263 -3.19 6.91 15.04
CA TRP A 263 -1.79 7.31 14.88
C TRP A 263 -1.45 8.62 15.56
N MET A 264 -2.46 9.43 15.86
CA MET A 264 -2.26 10.74 16.45
C MET A 264 -2.39 10.68 17.97
N ARG A 265 -1.34 11.05 18.69
CA ARG A 265 -1.30 11.27 20.14
C ARG A 265 -1.68 10.09 21.05
N GLY A 266 -1.80 8.86 20.52
CA GLY A 266 -2.26 7.70 21.31
C GLY A 266 -3.68 7.84 21.88
N SER A 267 -4.34 8.97 21.67
CA SER A 267 -5.71 9.23 22.15
C SER A 267 -6.78 8.66 21.21
N HIS A 268 -6.40 8.27 20.02
CA HIS A 268 -7.29 7.78 18.99
C HIS A 268 -7.46 6.25 18.99
N ASN A 269 -6.68 5.52 19.77
CA ASN A 269 -6.95 4.10 19.94
C ASN A 269 -8.31 3.92 20.60
N GLY A 270 -9.14 3.11 20.02
CA GLY A 270 -10.47 2.88 20.53
C GLY A 270 -11.31 1.97 19.67
N PRO A 271 -12.56 1.79 20.02
CA PRO A 271 -13.49 0.97 19.24
C PRO A 271 -13.86 1.66 17.93
N LEU A 272 -13.68 0.96 16.80
CA LEU A 272 -14.16 1.43 15.50
C LEU A 272 -15.68 1.43 15.50
N MET A 273 -16.30 2.58 15.29
CA MET A 273 -17.73 2.75 15.39
C MET A 273 -18.36 2.89 14.00
N PRO A 274 -19.20 1.94 13.57
CA PRO A 274 -19.96 2.06 12.34
C PRO A 274 -21.05 3.14 12.51
N VAL A 275 -21.02 4.17 11.64
CA VAL A 275 -21.94 5.32 11.74
C VAL A 275 -22.62 5.60 10.41
N ARG A 276 -23.74 6.30 10.46
CA ARG A 276 -24.41 6.86 9.28
C ARG A 276 -23.56 7.98 8.67
N PHE A 277 -23.82 8.31 7.42
CA PHE A 277 -23.09 9.38 6.71
C PHE A 277 -23.16 10.73 7.43
N ASP A 278 -24.29 11.07 8.03
CA ASP A 278 -24.51 12.31 8.78
C ASP A 278 -23.85 12.30 10.17
N GLU A 279 -23.51 11.12 10.69
CA GLU A 279 -22.86 10.93 11.99
C GLU A 279 -21.32 10.81 11.90
N ALA A 280 -20.73 10.96 10.71
CA ALA A 280 -19.30 10.74 10.45
C ALA A 280 -18.38 11.89 10.92
N ASN A 281 -18.78 12.66 11.93
CA ASN A 281 -18.06 13.84 12.41
C ASN A 281 -17.60 13.65 13.85
N PRO A 282 -16.44 13.03 14.11
CA PRO A 282 -15.95 12.86 15.47
C PRO A 282 -15.52 14.21 16.06
N ALA A 283 -16.13 14.60 17.17
CA ALA A 283 -15.84 15.86 17.82
C ALA A 283 -15.29 15.69 19.25
N ARG A 284 -15.49 14.49 19.85
CA ARG A 284 -15.08 14.22 21.22
C ARG A 284 -13.76 13.46 21.26
N PHE A 285 -12.66 14.13 21.61
CA PHE A 285 -11.30 13.56 21.65
C PHE A 285 -10.85 12.92 20.33
N ASP A 286 -11.35 13.42 19.19
CA ASP A 286 -11.13 12.80 17.88
C ASP A 286 -11.53 11.30 17.83
N GLY A 287 -12.52 10.90 18.60
CA GLY A 287 -12.96 9.50 18.70
C GLY A 287 -14.26 9.32 19.45
N PRO A 288 -14.81 8.07 19.50
CA PRO A 288 -14.26 6.85 18.90
C PRO A 288 -14.02 6.99 17.41
N PRO A 289 -13.02 6.26 16.86
CA PRO A 289 -12.79 6.20 15.42
C PRO A 289 -14.08 5.83 14.68
N ARG A 290 -14.34 6.46 13.56
CA ARG A 290 -15.57 6.27 12.79
C ARG A 290 -15.33 5.53 11.50
N VAL A 291 -16.33 4.77 11.09
CA VAL A 291 -16.37 4.17 9.75
C VAL A 291 -17.76 4.35 9.16
N ILE A 292 -17.81 4.80 7.91
CA ILE A 292 -18.99 4.80 7.06
C ILE A 292 -18.85 3.76 5.97
N ALA A 293 -19.97 3.29 5.43
CA ALA A 293 -20.01 2.28 4.37
C ALA A 293 -20.96 2.71 3.26
N ALA A 294 -20.41 3.05 2.09
CA ALA A 294 -21.14 3.46 0.91
C ALA A 294 -21.33 2.28 -0.06
N GLY A 295 -22.57 1.83 -0.22
CA GLY A 295 -22.93 0.77 -1.15
C GLY A 295 -23.27 1.31 -2.54
N PHE A 296 -22.68 0.72 -3.57
CA PHE A 296 -22.96 1.04 -4.98
C PHE A 296 -23.28 -0.21 -5.78
N GLN A 297 -24.10 -0.03 -6.79
CA GLN A 297 -24.17 -0.94 -7.92
C GLN A 297 -23.43 -0.29 -9.08
N ILE A 298 -22.43 -0.97 -9.64
CA ILE A 298 -21.76 -0.49 -10.86
C ILE A 298 -22.50 -1.06 -12.07
N SER A 299 -22.82 -0.20 -13.05
CA SER A 299 -23.48 -0.58 -14.28
C SER A 299 -22.96 0.23 -15.45
N ASN A 300 -22.27 -0.43 -16.40
CA ASN A 300 -21.55 0.20 -17.50
C ASN A 300 -20.60 1.31 -17.00
N GLY A 301 -19.86 1.00 -15.93
CA GLY A 301 -18.97 1.92 -15.28
C GLY A 301 -19.64 3.02 -14.45
N ARG A 302 -20.96 3.14 -14.44
CA ARG A 302 -21.69 4.18 -13.67
C ARG A 302 -21.96 3.71 -12.26
N LEU A 303 -21.85 4.64 -11.32
CA LEU A 303 -22.13 4.46 -9.90
C LEU A 303 -23.62 4.69 -9.61
N ILE A 304 -24.35 3.62 -9.29
CA ILE A 304 -25.74 3.70 -8.83
C ILE A 304 -25.72 3.63 -7.30
N GLY A 305 -25.97 4.73 -6.66
CA GLY A 305 -25.86 4.93 -5.21
C GLY A 305 -25.45 6.37 -4.85
N PRO A 306 -24.85 6.60 -3.67
CA PRO A 306 -24.55 5.63 -2.61
C PRO A 306 -25.77 5.23 -1.78
N ARG A 307 -25.80 3.99 -1.33
CA ARG A 307 -26.63 3.56 -0.22
C ARG A 307 -25.81 3.59 1.06
N ASP A 308 -26.30 4.25 2.09
CA ASP A 308 -25.70 4.16 3.44
C ASP A 308 -25.95 2.76 4.03
N MET A 309 -24.89 1.96 4.13
CA MET A 309 -24.99 0.57 4.56
C MET A 309 -25.11 0.43 6.08
N PHE A 310 -24.72 1.47 6.84
CA PHE A 310 -24.87 1.50 8.29
C PHE A 310 -26.13 2.23 8.78
N ASP A 311 -27.02 2.63 7.87
CA ASP A 311 -28.36 3.14 8.22
C ASP A 311 -29.32 2.01 8.67
N ASP A 312 -28.84 0.80 8.80
CA ASP A 312 -29.60 -0.32 9.36
C ASP A 312 -29.58 -0.24 10.90
N PRO A 313 -30.76 -0.31 11.57
CA PRO A 313 -30.87 -0.31 13.03
C PRO A 313 -30.09 -1.41 13.74
N SER A 314 -29.74 -2.52 13.04
CA SER A 314 -28.90 -3.58 13.60
C SER A 314 -27.53 -3.09 14.07
N PHE A 315 -27.03 -1.95 13.53
CA PHE A 315 -25.78 -1.34 13.98
C PHE A 315 -25.94 -0.38 15.17
N ASP A 316 -27.16 -0.07 15.63
CA ASP A 316 -27.37 0.80 16.79
C ASP A 316 -26.69 0.27 18.06
N GLU A 317 -26.72 -1.05 18.23
CA GLU A 317 -26.04 -1.71 19.36
C GLU A 317 -24.51 -1.59 19.24
N ALA A 318 -23.94 -1.70 18.05
CA ALA A 318 -22.52 -1.49 17.81
C ALA A 318 -22.11 -0.05 18.16
N ARG A 319 -22.90 0.95 17.77
CA ARG A 319 -22.69 2.37 18.10
C ARG A 319 -22.74 2.60 19.61
N ARG A 320 -23.75 2.03 20.28
CA ARG A 320 -23.88 2.10 21.72
C ARG A 320 -22.68 1.51 22.45
N LYS A 321 -22.27 0.29 22.08
CA LYS A 321 -21.11 -0.41 22.66
C LYS A 321 -19.80 0.34 22.40
N ALA A 322 -19.61 0.89 21.21
CA ALA A 322 -18.41 1.70 20.91
C ALA A 322 -18.31 2.92 21.84
N ASN A 323 -19.42 3.62 22.08
CA ASN A 323 -19.45 4.74 23.03
C ASN A 323 -19.17 4.28 24.47
N GLU A 324 -19.72 3.16 24.91
CA GLU A 324 -19.47 2.62 26.26
C GLU A 324 -18.00 2.24 26.44
N MET A 325 -17.40 1.54 25.47
CA MET A 325 -15.99 1.18 25.49
C MET A 325 -15.10 2.43 25.51
N ALA A 326 -15.37 3.43 24.67
CA ALA A 326 -14.64 4.68 24.66
C ALA A 326 -14.76 5.43 26.00
N ASN A 327 -15.96 5.48 26.60
CA ASN A 327 -16.18 6.07 27.91
C ASN A 327 -15.37 5.35 29.01
N TYR A 328 -15.42 4.01 29.02
CA TYR A 328 -14.66 3.20 29.95
C TYR A 328 -13.16 3.48 29.85
N MET A 329 -12.60 3.42 28.64
CA MET A 329 -11.17 3.68 28.41
C MET A 329 -10.76 5.07 28.90
N ARG A 330 -11.58 6.09 28.66
CA ARG A 330 -11.26 7.46 29.03
C ARG A 330 -11.47 7.77 30.51
N SER A 331 -12.35 7.03 31.20
CA SER A 331 -12.54 7.18 32.64
C SER A 331 -11.34 6.73 33.47
N HIS A 332 -10.41 5.99 32.88
CA HIS A 332 -9.19 5.48 33.51
C HIS A 332 -7.96 6.38 33.30
N GLY A 333 -8.17 7.62 32.86
CA GLY A 333 -7.12 8.61 32.67
C GLY A 333 -6.62 8.73 31.22
N PRO A 334 -5.46 9.34 31.00
CA PRO A 334 -4.89 9.50 29.69
C PRO A 334 -4.72 8.14 29.03
N PHE A 335 -5.21 8.04 27.79
CA PHE A 335 -5.06 6.81 27.05
C PHE A 335 -3.58 6.55 26.74
N GLN A 336 -3.10 5.37 27.05
CA GLN A 336 -1.75 4.93 26.74
C GLN A 336 -1.79 3.88 25.65
N PRO A 337 -0.91 3.93 24.66
CA PRO A 337 -0.77 2.83 23.71
C PRO A 337 -0.37 1.58 24.47
N HIS A 338 -1.14 0.51 24.28
CA HIS A 338 -0.91 -0.75 24.98
C HIS A 338 0.07 -1.68 24.25
N ARG A 339 0.77 -1.17 23.27
CA ARG A 339 1.81 -1.94 22.62
C ARG A 339 3.07 -1.89 23.41
N LEU A 340 3.48 -3.05 23.83
CA LEU A 340 4.83 -3.27 24.28
C LEU A 340 5.77 -3.15 23.08
N SER A 341 6.94 -2.57 23.28
CA SER A 341 8.02 -2.68 22.31
C SER A 341 8.44 -4.14 22.15
N LEU A 342 9.12 -4.49 21.06
CA LEU A 342 9.63 -5.86 20.90
C LEU A 342 10.54 -6.28 22.05
N SER A 343 11.29 -5.35 22.62
CA SER A 343 12.12 -5.58 23.81
C SER A 343 11.32 -5.89 25.08
N ASP A 344 10.11 -5.36 25.18
CA ASP A 344 9.24 -5.56 26.35
C ASP A 344 8.42 -6.86 26.25
N MET A 345 8.48 -7.56 25.12
CA MET A 345 7.81 -8.85 24.89
C MET A 345 8.72 -10.06 25.11
N GLU A 346 9.78 -9.91 25.88
CA GLU A 346 10.77 -10.98 26.10
C GLU A 346 10.22 -12.27 26.74
N TYR A 347 9.12 -12.16 27.49
CA TYR A 347 8.44 -13.31 28.07
C TYR A 347 7.47 -14.04 27.11
N THR A 348 7.35 -13.58 25.85
CA THR A 348 6.56 -14.23 24.81
C THR A 348 7.43 -14.85 23.74
N THR A 349 6.91 -15.86 23.04
CA THR A 349 7.60 -16.46 21.90
C THR A 349 7.30 -15.74 20.58
N LEU A 350 6.40 -14.76 20.57
CA LEU A 350 5.94 -14.09 19.35
C LEU A 350 7.07 -13.50 18.50
N PRO A 351 8.08 -12.78 19.04
CA PRO A 351 9.18 -12.28 18.22
C PRO A 351 9.91 -13.38 17.44
N LYS A 352 10.14 -14.54 18.09
CA LYS A 352 10.79 -15.70 17.44
C LYS A 352 9.91 -16.33 16.36
N VAL A 353 8.61 -16.45 16.61
CA VAL A 353 7.63 -16.95 15.66
C VAL A 353 7.53 -16.01 14.46
N MET A 354 7.46 -14.70 14.68
CA MET A 354 7.45 -13.72 13.60
C MET A 354 8.71 -13.76 12.74
N ASP A 355 9.89 -13.95 13.34
CA ASP A 355 11.14 -14.13 12.61
C ASP A 355 11.15 -15.37 11.72
N ILE A 356 10.56 -16.47 12.19
CA ILE A 356 10.42 -17.70 11.42
C ILE A 356 9.45 -17.47 10.24
N ILE A 357 8.25 -16.99 10.51
CA ILE A 357 7.22 -16.73 9.49
C ILE A 357 7.77 -15.82 8.39
N VAL A 358 8.37 -14.69 8.75
CA VAL A 358 8.90 -13.73 7.76
C VAL A 358 10.04 -14.32 6.92
N LYS A 359 10.84 -15.24 7.49
CA LYS A 359 11.90 -15.94 6.73
C LYS A 359 11.36 -17.03 5.81
N GLU A 360 10.29 -17.69 6.21
CA GLU A 360 9.66 -18.80 5.46
C GLU A 360 8.69 -18.28 4.40
N LEU A 361 8.06 -17.11 4.62
CA LEU A 361 7.18 -16.49 3.64
C LEU A 361 7.94 -16.12 2.37
N LYS A 362 7.53 -16.72 1.26
CA LYS A 362 8.06 -16.38 -0.05
C LYS A 362 7.60 -14.97 -0.43
N PHE A 363 8.56 -14.08 -0.57
CA PHE A 363 8.32 -12.81 -1.22
C PHE A 363 8.24 -13.08 -2.73
N GLU A 364 7.04 -13.01 -3.29
CA GLU A 364 6.83 -13.18 -4.74
C GLU A 364 6.65 -11.82 -5.40
N ILE A 365 7.53 -11.52 -6.34
CA ILE A 365 7.32 -10.42 -7.29
C ILE A 365 6.49 -10.98 -8.44
N PRO A 366 5.35 -10.37 -8.82
CA PRO A 366 4.57 -10.82 -9.95
C PRO A 366 5.42 -10.95 -11.22
N ARG A 367 5.32 -12.10 -11.90
CA ARG A 367 6.14 -12.41 -13.09
C ARG A 367 5.27 -12.87 -14.25
N GLU A 368 5.66 -12.46 -15.46
CA GLU A 368 5.06 -12.90 -16.72
C GLU A 368 5.70 -14.20 -17.23
N LEU A 369 5.28 -15.32 -16.65
CA LEU A 369 5.89 -16.63 -16.92
C LEU A 369 5.78 -17.08 -18.39
N ASP A 370 4.67 -16.72 -19.06
CA ASP A 370 4.48 -17.07 -20.47
C ASP A 370 5.40 -16.26 -21.36
N LEU A 371 5.63 -15.00 -21.05
CA LEU A 371 6.61 -14.17 -21.76
C LEU A 371 8.05 -14.65 -21.49
N GLU A 372 8.38 -15.06 -20.28
CA GLU A 372 9.67 -15.68 -19.95
C GLU A 372 9.94 -16.92 -20.80
N ARG A 373 8.94 -17.81 -20.94
CA ARG A 373 9.03 -19.00 -21.78
C ARG A 373 9.22 -18.63 -23.24
N ALA A 374 8.41 -17.71 -23.76
CA ALA A 374 8.50 -17.28 -25.17
C ALA A 374 9.88 -16.67 -25.49
N ILE A 375 10.43 -15.84 -24.61
CA ILE A 375 11.78 -15.26 -24.81
C ILE A 375 12.86 -16.35 -24.74
N LYS A 376 12.77 -17.27 -23.78
CA LYS A 376 13.72 -18.37 -23.63
C LYS A 376 13.70 -19.32 -24.83
N ASP A 377 12.52 -19.57 -25.38
CA ASP A 377 12.36 -20.38 -26.60
C ASP A 377 12.94 -19.70 -27.83
N ARG A 378 12.82 -18.40 -27.94
CA ARG A 378 13.39 -17.62 -29.05
C ARG A 378 14.92 -17.46 -28.94
N TYR A 379 15.44 -17.34 -27.73
CA TYR A 379 16.86 -17.06 -27.48
C TYR A 379 17.50 -18.20 -26.65
N LYS A 380 17.82 -19.31 -27.32
CA LYS A 380 18.33 -20.54 -26.69
C LYS A 380 19.66 -20.37 -25.92
N VAL A 381 20.37 -19.27 -26.12
CA VAL A 381 21.61 -18.94 -25.38
C VAL A 381 21.36 -18.46 -23.97
N LEU A 382 20.14 -18.05 -23.65
CA LEU A 382 19.78 -17.56 -22.31
C LEU A 382 19.53 -18.73 -21.36
N ARG A 383 20.25 -18.75 -20.25
CA ARG A 383 20.10 -19.79 -19.21
C ARG A 383 18.85 -19.56 -18.36
N ASP A 384 18.60 -18.31 -17.99
CA ASP A 384 17.44 -17.89 -17.22
C ASP A 384 16.99 -16.49 -17.60
N ILE A 385 15.71 -16.20 -17.42
CA ILE A 385 15.06 -14.92 -17.67
C ILE A 385 14.03 -14.68 -16.59
N ARG A 386 13.92 -13.43 -16.16
CA ARG A 386 12.91 -12.96 -15.21
C ARG A 386 12.20 -11.75 -15.80
N VAL A 387 10.92 -11.91 -16.06
CA VAL A 387 10.05 -10.82 -16.55
C VAL A 387 9.12 -10.42 -15.41
N VAL A 388 9.34 -9.26 -14.86
CA VAL A 388 8.57 -8.75 -13.71
C VAL A 388 7.44 -7.85 -14.19
N VAL A 389 6.32 -7.92 -13.47
CA VAL A 389 5.18 -7.03 -13.69
C VAL A 389 5.30 -5.90 -12.67
N PRO A 390 5.57 -4.67 -13.11
CA PRO A 390 5.59 -3.53 -12.20
C PRO A 390 4.16 -3.16 -11.79
N ASP A 391 4.02 -2.71 -10.55
CA ASP A 391 2.77 -2.18 -10.00
C ASP A 391 2.54 -0.71 -10.38
N GLY A 392 2.92 -0.32 -11.61
CA GLY A 392 2.75 1.01 -12.17
C GLY A 392 3.67 1.28 -13.35
N LYS A 393 3.34 2.29 -14.16
CA LYS A 393 4.06 2.61 -15.40
C LYS A 393 5.22 3.61 -15.20
N SER A 394 5.36 4.24 -14.03
CA SER A 394 6.43 5.20 -13.80
C SER A 394 7.81 4.52 -13.82
N PHE A 395 8.80 5.20 -14.39
CA PHE A 395 10.17 4.67 -14.48
C PHE A 395 10.74 4.24 -13.12
N ASP A 396 10.47 5.00 -12.07
CA ASP A 396 11.01 4.71 -10.74
C ASP A 396 10.36 3.48 -10.10
N ARG A 397 9.08 3.21 -10.37
CA ARG A 397 8.39 1.98 -9.95
C ARG A 397 8.91 0.75 -10.69
N VAL A 398 9.01 0.84 -12.00
CA VAL A 398 9.64 -0.22 -12.81
C VAL A 398 11.04 -0.52 -12.31
N LEU A 399 11.84 0.52 -12.04
CA LEU A 399 13.18 0.39 -11.51
C LEU A 399 13.22 -0.30 -10.15
N LYS A 400 12.27 0.04 -9.26
CA LYS A 400 12.16 -0.55 -7.92
C LYS A 400 11.86 -2.04 -7.98
N VAL A 401 10.90 -2.46 -8.81
CA VAL A 401 10.54 -3.88 -8.99
C VAL A 401 11.67 -4.67 -9.62
N LEU A 402 12.28 -4.15 -10.69
CA LEU A 402 13.44 -4.75 -11.34
C LEU A 402 14.62 -4.91 -10.39
N ALA A 403 14.88 -3.92 -9.54
CA ALA A 403 15.98 -3.95 -8.59
C ALA A 403 15.77 -4.99 -7.49
N LYS A 404 14.54 -5.14 -7.00
CA LYS A 404 14.17 -6.16 -6.01
C LYS A 404 14.31 -7.58 -6.59
N GLU A 405 13.73 -7.85 -7.76
CA GLU A 405 13.86 -9.15 -8.41
C GLU A 405 15.32 -9.47 -8.77
N GLY A 406 16.05 -8.46 -9.27
CA GLY A 406 17.48 -8.61 -9.56
C GLY A 406 18.30 -8.94 -8.32
N ALA A 407 18.00 -8.35 -7.16
CA ALA A 407 18.64 -8.67 -5.89
C ALA A 407 18.32 -10.11 -5.45
N MET A 408 17.05 -10.50 -5.50
CA MET A 408 16.61 -11.86 -5.18
C MET A 408 17.27 -12.90 -6.10
N TYR A 409 17.30 -12.62 -7.41
CA TYR A 409 17.96 -13.49 -8.38
C TYR A 409 19.46 -13.60 -8.11
N PHE A 410 20.13 -12.47 -7.85
CA PHE A 410 21.53 -12.45 -7.46
C PHE A 410 21.78 -13.35 -6.24
N GLU A 411 20.94 -13.25 -5.22
CA GLU A 411 21.04 -14.05 -3.99
C GLU A 411 20.78 -15.54 -4.19
N GLN A 412 20.08 -15.92 -5.27
CA GLN A 412 19.89 -17.34 -5.65
C GLN A 412 21.09 -17.92 -6.38
N VAL A 413 21.80 -17.11 -7.20
CA VAL A 413 22.86 -17.61 -8.08
C VAL A 413 24.27 -17.36 -7.54
N ALA A 414 24.46 -16.35 -6.70
CA ALA A 414 25.74 -16.04 -6.09
C ALA A 414 26.14 -17.10 -5.05
N LYS A 415 27.45 -17.28 -4.89
CA LYS A 415 28.06 -18.21 -3.94
C LYS A 415 29.21 -17.52 -3.24
N ASP A 416 29.61 -18.05 -2.10
CA ASP A 416 30.81 -17.62 -1.42
C ASP A 416 32.03 -17.69 -2.36
N GLY A 417 32.87 -16.67 -2.32
CA GLY A 417 34.02 -16.52 -3.17
C GLY A 417 33.74 -16.17 -4.64
N ALA A 418 32.49 -15.89 -5.01
CA ALA A 418 32.14 -15.54 -6.37
C ALA A 418 32.81 -14.25 -6.85
N SER A 419 33.12 -14.19 -8.15
CA SER A 419 33.62 -12.99 -8.83
C SER A 419 32.48 -12.28 -9.51
N ILE A 420 32.27 -10.99 -9.18
CA ILE A 420 31.13 -10.20 -9.59
C ILE A 420 31.62 -8.96 -10.32
N GLY A 421 31.14 -8.78 -11.54
CA GLY A 421 31.36 -7.55 -12.33
C GLY A 421 30.18 -6.60 -12.17
N LEU A 422 30.45 -5.34 -11.81
CA LEU A 422 29.44 -4.31 -11.67
C LEU A 422 29.53 -3.28 -12.79
N GLY A 423 28.41 -3.10 -13.51
CA GLY A 423 28.24 -1.96 -14.41
C GLY A 423 27.94 -0.68 -13.63
N CYS A 424 27.60 0.38 -14.35
CA CYS A 424 27.21 1.67 -13.77
C CYS A 424 25.70 1.92 -13.93
N GLY A 425 25.15 2.88 -13.19
CA GLY A 425 23.80 3.39 -13.39
C GLY A 425 22.81 3.08 -12.28
N ARG A 426 21.64 3.72 -12.39
CA ARG A 426 20.57 3.69 -11.36
C ARG A 426 20.05 2.28 -11.06
N THR A 427 19.94 1.44 -12.08
CA THR A 427 19.43 0.05 -11.90
C THR A 427 20.34 -0.77 -11.01
N ILE A 428 21.65 -0.69 -11.24
CA ILE A 428 22.65 -1.43 -10.42
C ILE A 428 22.71 -0.85 -9.01
N ALA A 429 22.69 0.47 -8.85
CA ALA A 429 22.63 1.13 -7.55
C ALA A 429 21.39 0.70 -6.76
N SER A 430 20.23 0.67 -7.39
CA SER A 430 18.98 0.22 -6.78
C SER A 430 19.00 -1.27 -6.45
N LEU A 431 19.60 -2.12 -7.29
CA LEU A 431 19.79 -3.55 -6.99
C LEU A 431 20.67 -3.72 -5.75
N ILE A 432 21.83 -3.06 -5.70
CA ILE A 432 22.74 -3.14 -4.56
C ILE A 432 22.04 -2.71 -3.26
N SER A 433 21.20 -1.66 -3.30
CA SER A 433 20.47 -1.21 -2.12
C SER A 433 19.52 -2.28 -1.55
N ASN A 434 19.02 -3.19 -2.39
CA ASN A 434 18.11 -4.28 -2.01
C ASN A 434 18.81 -5.57 -1.59
N LEU A 435 20.14 -5.70 -1.73
CA LEU A 435 20.88 -6.88 -1.30
C LEU A 435 20.93 -7.00 0.22
N GLN A 436 20.86 -8.24 0.74
CA GLN A 436 20.99 -8.52 2.17
C GLN A 436 22.46 -8.45 2.60
N PRO A 437 22.82 -7.64 3.60
CA PRO A 437 24.17 -7.56 4.11
C PRO A 437 24.66 -8.91 4.69
N GLY A 438 25.92 -9.22 4.48
CA GLY A 438 26.58 -10.38 5.14
C GLY A 438 26.13 -11.76 4.67
N ARG A 439 25.28 -11.87 3.63
CA ARG A 439 24.76 -13.15 3.14
C ARG A 439 25.83 -14.03 2.49
N PHE A 440 26.83 -13.41 1.87
CA PHE A 440 27.95 -14.10 1.19
C PHE A 440 29.28 -13.65 1.75
N SER A 441 30.26 -14.55 1.74
CA SER A 441 31.62 -14.30 2.18
C SER A 441 32.63 -14.35 1.02
N LYS A 442 33.75 -13.63 1.18
CA LYS A 442 34.91 -13.68 0.26
C LYS A 442 34.54 -13.33 -1.21
N LEU A 443 33.57 -12.50 -1.44
CA LEU A 443 33.22 -12.03 -2.79
C LEU A 443 34.37 -11.22 -3.38
N LYS A 444 34.54 -11.32 -4.70
CA LYS A 444 35.50 -10.51 -5.48
C LYS A 444 34.70 -9.59 -6.39
N ILE A 445 34.78 -8.29 -6.19
CA ILE A 445 33.89 -7.32 -6.85
C ILE A 445 34.75 -6.44 -7.77
N TYR A 446 34.38 -6.43 -9.05
CA TYR A 446 35.10 -5.74 -10.13
C TYR A 446 34.19 -4.70 -10.80
N PRO A 447 34.66 -3.47 -11.07
CA PRO A 447 33.97 -2.56 -11.96
C PRO A 447 34.12 -3.02 -13.42
N LEU A 448 33.03 -3.00 -14.20
CA LEU A 448 33.03 -3.40 -15.61
C LEU A 448 33.28 -2.27 -16.59
N SER A 449 33.20 -1.02 -16.13
CA SER A 449 33.41 0.13 -17.00
C SER A 449 34.08 1.28 -16.26
N ILE A 450 34.96 1.99 -16.97
CA ILE A 450 35.42 3.31 -16.55
C ILE A 450 34.37 4.31 -17.05
N THR A 451 33.68 5.00 -16.15
CA THR A 451 32.74 6.02 -16.56
C THR A 451 33.40 7.39 -16.44
N PRO A 452 33.74 8.04 -17.55
CA PRO A 452 34.22 9.40 -17.49
C PRO A 452 33.07 10.30 -17.04
N MET A 453 33.24 11.03 -15.93
CA MET A 453 32.36 12.08 -15.42
C MET A 453 30.85 11.87 -15.68
N MET A 454 30.21 11.03 -14.92
CA MET A 454 28.75 11.08 -14.84
C MET A 454 28.32 12.34 -14.10
N LYS A 455 27.38 13.10 -14.68
CA LYS A 455 26.76 14.29 -14.05
C LYS A 455 26.04 13.99 -12.73
N VAL A 456 25.87 12.71 -12.38
CA VAL A 456 25.22 12.28 -11.15
C VAL A 456 26.25 11.55 -10.30
N ALA A 457 26.65 12.18 -9.22
CA ALA A 457 27.52 11.57 -8.20
C ALA A 457 26.87 10.27 -7.64
N GLY A 458 27.67 9.21 -7.48
CA GLY A 458 27.22 7.97 -6.84
C GLY A 458 26.78 6.84 -7.77
N LEU A 459 26.80 7.01 -9.10
CA LEU A 459 26.38 5.98 -10.06
C LEU A 459 27.50 5.38 -10.90
N SER A 460 28.77 5.73 -10.64
CA SER A 460 29.92 5.11 -11.32
C SER A 460 30.17 3.70 -10.82
N SER A 461 30.75 2.84 -11.66
CA SER A 461 31.04 1.45 -11.29
C SER A 461 31.93 1.35 -10.04
N ASN A 462 32.90 2.24 -9.86
CA ASN A 462 33.77 2.23 -8.68
C ASN A 462 33.00 2.55 -7.39
N VAL A 463 32.11 3.57 -7.42
CA VAL A 463 31.24 3.89 -6.28
C VAL A 463 30.30 2.74 -5.96
N LEU A 464 29.77 2.07 -6.98
CA LEU A 464 28.89 0.92 -6.77
C LEU A 464 29.63 -0.30 -6.21
N VAL A 465 30.90 -0.47 -6.57
CA VAL A 465 31.80 -1.47 -5.93
C VAL A 465 31.96 -1.15 -4.44
N GLU A 466 32.24 0.09 -4.07
CA GLU A 466 32.33 0.50 -2.67
C GLU A 466 31.04 0.27 -1.89
N GLN A 467 29.90 0.61 -2.49
CA GLN A 467 28.59 0.35 -1.87
C GLN A 467 28.32 -1.14 -1.66
N MET A 468 28.73 -1.98 -2.60
CA MET A 468 28.56 -3.44 -2.47
C MET A 468 29.49 -4.01 -1.42
N VAL A 469 30.74 -3.58 -1.34
CA VAL A 469 31.69 -3.99 -0.29
C VAL A 469 31.21 -3.58 1.10
N ALA A 470 30.58 -2.41 1.24
CA ALA A 470 29.99 -2.00 2.51
C ALA A 470 28.89 -2.96 3.03
N LYS A 471 28.24 -3.71 2.13
CA LYS A 471 27.27 -4.76 2.49
C LYS A 471 27.91 -6.12 2.80
N TYR A 472 29.11 -6.37 2.27
CA TYR A 472 29.83 -7.63 2.42
C TYR A 472 31.26 -7.34 2.91
N PRO A 473 31.49 -7.18 4.22
CA PRO A 473 32.78 -6.71 4.77
C PRO A 473 33.99 -7.57 4.41
N ASP A 474 33.78 -8.87 4.12
CA ASP A 474 34.84 -9.80 3.71
C ASP A 474 35.10 -9.81 2.19
N ALA A 475 34.41 -8.93 1.44
CA ALA A 475 34.59 -8.86 0.00
C ALA A 475 35.86 -8.09 -0.38
N ALA A 476 36.57 -8.58 -1.42
CA ALA A 476 37.65 -7.84 -2.03
C ALA A 476 37.16 -6.91 -3.13
N ALA A 477 37.45 -5.64 -3.02
CA ALA A 477 37.17 -4.64 -4.04
C ALA A 477 38.36 -4.48 -5.00
N PHE A 478 38.04 -4.40 -6.27
CA PHE A 478 39.01 -4.06 -7.30
C PHE A 478 38.55 -2.78 -7.98
N ASN A 479 39.48 -1.87 -8.20
CA ASN A 479 39.18 -0.60 -8.89
C ASN A 479 39.84 -0.59 -10.26
N LEU A 480 39.14 -0.09 -11.27
CA LEU A 480 39.75 0.21 -12.56
C LEU A 480 40.50 1.52 -12.43
N PRO A 481 41.74 1.61 -12.95
CA PRO A 481 42.47 2.86 -12.94
C PRO A 481 41.73 3.93 -13.76
N SER A 482 41.58 5.14 -13.20
CA SER A 482 40.89 6.26 -13.83
C SER A 482 41.76 7.03 -14.82
N ILE A 483 42.82 6.44 -15.30
CA ILE A 483 43.80 7.12 -16.19
C ILE A 483 43.25 7.10 -17.61
N PRO A 484 43.15 8.25 -18.29
CA PRO A 484 42.84 8.31 -19.70
C PRO A 484 43.95 7.61 -20.49
N VAL A 485 43.68 6.48 -21.09
CA VAL A 485 44.58 5.75 -21.95
C VAL A 485 44.27 6.04 -23.41
N SER A 486 45.30 6.34 -24.19
CA SER A 486 45.13 6.69 -25.59
C SER A 486 45.09 5.48 -26.52
N SER A 487 45.45 4.29 -26.04
CA SER A 487 45.46 3.06 -26.82
C SER A 487 45.11 1.83 -26.00
N LYS A 488 44.73 0.72 -26.69
CA LYS A 488 44.46 -0.60 -26.08
C LYS A 488 45.69 -1.19 -25.39
N GLU A 489 46.89 -0.97 -25.99
CA GLU A 489 48.13 -1.45 -25.43
C GLU A 489 48.52 -0.75 -24.13
N GLU A 490 48.28 0.56 -24.04
CA GLU A 490 48.50 1.34 -22.85
C GLU A 490 47.52 0.93 -21.73
N TYR A 491 46.24 0.64 -22.07
CA TYR A 491 45.26 0.12 -21.16
C TYR A 491 45.67 -1.25 -20.58
N GLU A 492 46.10 -2.18 -21.42
CA GLU A 492 46.53 -3.52 -20.98
C GLU A 492 47.75 -3.43 -20.04
N LYS A 493 48.66 -2.51 -20.33
CA LYS A 493 49.87 -2.30 -19.51
C LYS A 493 49.54 -1.71 -18.13
N GLU A 494 48.67 -0.73 -18.08
CA GLU A 494 48.21 -0.15 -16.80
C GLU A 494 47.30 -1.09 -16.02
N TYR A 495 46.46 -1.89 -16.70
CA TYR A 495 45.65 -2.92 -16.09
C TYR A 495 46.50 -4.00 -15.42
N GLN A 496 47.59 -4.47 -16.09
CA GLN A 496 48.51 -5.46 -15.50
C GLN A 496 49.30 -4.89 -14.31
N LYS A 497 49.54 -3.57 -14.25
CA LYS A 497 50.14 -2.92 -13.08
C LYS A 497 49.16 -2.86 -11.89
N SER A 498 47.87 -2.66 -12.15
CA SER A 498 46.85 -2.57 -11.09
C SER A 498 46.49 -3.93 -10.46
N LEU A 499 46.88 -5.05 -11.10
CA LEU A 499 46.66 -6.40 -10.60
C LEU A 499 47.81 -6.91 -9.69
N LYS A 500 48.92 -6.16 -9.59
CA LYS A 500 50.02 -6.38 -8.66
C LYS A 500 49.87 -5.53 -7.41
#